data_c07debe0d560fc2567a33a3c45f77894
#
_entry.id   c07debe0d560fc2567a33a3c45f77894
#
_cell.length_a   1.000
_cell.length_b   1.000
_cell.length_c   1.000
_cell.angle_alpha   90.00
_cell.angle_beta   90.00
_cell.angle_gamma   90.00
#
_symmetry.space_group_name_H-M   'P 1'
#
loop_
_entity.id
_entity.type
_entity.pdbx_description
1 polymer ?
#
loop_
_entity_poly.entity_id
_entity_poly.type
_entity_poly.pdbx_seq_one_letter_code
_entity_poly.pdbx_strand_id
1 'polypeptide(L)'
;MFSRYLLLQKRVSQIKSWIESCQDDGKVHGRVMTLKTITGHMAHNSPNLAQVPAIYSPYGKECRECWTVSDPSNYTLVGTDASGLELRCLAHYMNDSNFTNELLNGDIHTANMNMAGLTDRDQAKTFIYAFLYGAGPAKIGKVVGGDAKQGQILVNRFLTNMPALKSLRNKVQEAGQQGYIKGLDGRVFQVRSPHSALNTLLQGAGAIVCKQWLVSMISMIRDSGIDAKLVASIHDEYQFEVKSTDVSQSRSPSKSLFPFTI
;
A
#
# COMPACT_ATOMS: atom_id res chain seq x y z
N MET A 1 -3.88 6.59 -30.40
CA MET A 1 -2.48 6.92 -30.79
C MET A 1 -1.82 7.84 -29.77
N PHE A 2 -2.39 8.99 -29.41
CA PHE A 2 -1.81 9.96 -28.48
C PHE A 2 -1.53 9.39 -27.06
N SER A 3 -2.45 8.62 -26.46
CA SER A 3 -2.26 8.00 -25.15
C SER A 3 -1.07 7.03 -25.11
N ARG A 4 -0.83 6.28 -26.22
CA ARG A 4 0.32 5.39 -26.32
C ARG A 4 1.64 6.17 -26.42
N TYR A 5 1.65 7.28 -27.13
CA TYR A 5 2.80 8.17 -27.21
C TYR A 5 3.18 8.71 -25.83
N LEU A 6 2.23 9.25 -25.08
CA LEU A 6 2.46 9.77 -23.72
C LEU A 6 2.97 8.70 -22.77
N LEU A 7 2.44 7.47 -22.86
CA LEU A 7 2.92 6.34 -22.07
C LEU A 7 4.37 6.01 -22.38
N LEU A 8 4.72 5.89 -23.66
CA LEU A 8 6.10 5.59 -24.09
C LEU A 8 7.06 6.70 -23.66
N GLN A 9 6.68 7.96 -23.87
CA GLN A 9 7.46 9.12 -23.43
C GLN A 9 7.72 9.07 -21.91
N LYS A 10 6.71 8.73 -21.11
CA LYS A 10 6.85 8.57 -19.66
C LYS A 10 7.85 7.45 -19.32
N ARG A 11 7.77 6.29 -20.00
CA ARG A 11 8.70 5.16 -19.74
C ARG A 11 10.13 5.52 -20.11
N VAL A 12 10.33 6.11 -21.27
CA VAL A 12 11.65 6.59 -21.71
C VAL A 12 12.23 7.58 -20.70
N SER A 13 11.45 8.56 -20.24
CA SER A 13 11.91 9.54 -19.26
C SER A 13 12.26 8.88 -17.91
N GLN A 14 11.49 7.89 -17.46
CA GLN A 14 11.79 7.13 -16.25
C GLN A 14 13.13 6.39 -16.36
N ILE A 15 13.33 5.61 -17.44
CA ILE A 15 14.56 4.83 -17.63
C ILE A 15 15.77 5.77 -17.76
N LYS A 16 15.65 6.88 -18.51
CA LYS A 16 16.72 7.89 -18.62
C LYS A 16 17.10 8.44 -17.24
N SER A 17 16.11 8.78 -16.39
CA SER A 17 16.38 9.27 -15.04
C SER A 17 17.10 8.25 -14.18
N TRP A 18 16.84 6.95 -14.34
CA TRP A 18 17.54 5.89 -13.63
C TRP A 18 19.00 5.77 -14.07
N ILE A 19 19.24 5.79 -15.40
CA ILE A 19 20.60 5.75 -15.97
C ILE A 19 21.41 6.95 -15.50
N GLU A 20 20.84 8.16 -15.55
CA GLU A 20 21.47 9.40 -15.11
C GLU A 20 21.75 9.43 -13.58
N SER A 21 21.00 8.63 -12.82
CA SER A 21 21.16 8.50 -11.37
C SER A 21 22.08 7.36 -10.94
N CYS A 22 22.57 6.57 -11.90
CA CYS A 22 23.53 5.50 -11.64
C CYS A 22 24.87 6.13 -11.23
N GLN A 23 25.45 5.67 -10.10
CA GLN A 23 26.71 6.16 -9.57
C GLN A 23 27.89 5.28 -10.01
N ASP A 24 29.10 5.68 -9.65
CA ASP A 24 30.35 4.98 -10.01
C ASP A 24 30.40 3.53 -9.50
N ASP A 25 29.64 3.21 -8.44
CA ASP A 25 29.49 1.85 -7.91
C ASP A 25 28.49 0.99 -8.70
N GLY A 26 27.95 1.50 -9.81
CA GLY A 26 26.96 0.82 -10.65
C GLY A 26 25.55 0.74 -10.04
N LYS A 27 25.28 1.48 -8.96
CA LYS A 27 24.00 1.47 -8.25
C LYS A 27 23.24 2.78 -8.36
N VAL A 28 21.94 2.70 -8.16
CA VAL A 28 21.07 3.85 -8.05
C VAL A 28 20.66 4.04 -6.59
N HIS A 29 21.10 5.13 -5.99
CA HIS A 29 20.82 5.49 -4.60
C HIS A 29 19.65 6.46 -4.51
N GLY A 30 18.41 5.94 -4.50
CA GLY A 30 17.21 6.75 -4.35
C GLY A 30 17.13 7.41 -2.97
N ARG A 31 16.70 8.66 -2.94
CA ARG A 31 16.50 9.39 -1.69
C ARG A 31 15.13 9.12 -1.11
N VAL A 32 15.08 8.72 0.17
CA VAL A 32 13.85 8.47 0.94
C VAL A 32 13.69 9.52 2.03
N MET A 33 12.58 10.25 2.02
CA MET A 33 12.20 11.21 3.04
C MET A 33 11.16 10.58 3.95
N THR A 34 11.55 10.21 5.16
CA THR A 34 10.78 9.31 6.04
C THR A 34 9.50 9.91 6.62
N LEU A 35 9.35 11.24 6.66
CA LEU A 35 8.21 11.95 7.27
C LEU A 35 7.64 13.04 6.34
N LYS A 36 7.70 12.87 5.03
CA LYS A 36 7.33 13.93 4.09
C LYS A 36 5.83 14.08 3.88
N THR A 37 5.05 13.02 4.03
CA THR A 37 3.61 13.06 3.81
C THR A 37 2.83 13.37 5.09
N ILE A 38 1.61 13.92 4.96
CA ILE A 38 0.73 14.22 6.11
C ILE A 38 0.43 12.96 6.94
N THR A 39 0.31 11.80 6.28
CA THR A 39 0.02 10.52 6.91
C THR A 39 1.25 9.81 7.45
N GLY A 40 2.43 10.42 7.30
CA GLY A 40 3.69 9.82 7.76
C GLY A 40 4.28 8.78 6.81
N HIS A 41 3.70 8.56 5.63
CA HIS A 41 4.35 7.73 4.61
C HIS A 41 5.65 8.36 4.12
N MET A 42 6.57 7.52 3.69
CA MET A 42 7.81 7.93 3.07
C MET A 42 7.54 8.51 1.68
N ALA A 43 8.31 9.52 1.30
CA ALA A 43 8.34 10.04 -0.06
C ALA A 43 9.69 9.74 -0.71
N HIS A 44 9.68 9.49 -2.00
CA HIS A 44 10.85 9.09 -2.77
C HIS A 44 11.16 10.11 -3.85
N ASN A 45 12.44 10.44 -4.01
CA ASN A 45 12.93 11.28 -5.11
C ASN A 45 14.37 10.93 -5.47
N SER A 46 14.82 11.43 -6.59
CA SER A 46 16.21 11.43 -7.05
C SER A 46 16.87 10.04 -7.16
N PRO A 47 16.28 9.07 -7.89
CA PRO A 47 14.99 9.04 -8.56
C PRO A 47 13.86 8.54 -7.66
N ASN A 48 12.59 8.70 -8.11
CA ASN A 48 11.45 8.13 -7.40
C ASN A 48 11.30 6.64 -7.71
N LEU A 49 11.91 5.78 -6.89
CA LEU A 49 11.87 4.33 -7.06
C LEU A 49 10.52 3.70 -6.69
N ALA A 50 9.67 4.41 -5.94
CA ALA A 50 8.31 3.94 -5.63
C ALA A 50 7.37 3.98 -6.87
N GLN A 51 7.81 4.58 -7.98
CA GLN A 51 7.03 4.66 -9.23
C GLN A 51 7.52 3.68 -10.32
N VAL A 52 8.34 2.71 -9.99
CA VAL A 52 8.66 1.62 -10.92
C VAL A 52 7.36 0.93 -11.32
N PRO A 53 7.04 0.79 -12.62
CA PRO A 53 5.75 0.29 -13.06
C PRO A 53 5.46 -1.13 -12.56
N ALA A 54 4.18 -1.42 -12.27
CA ALA A 54 3.75 -2.78 -11.93
C ALA A 54 3.96 -3.72 -13.13
N ILE A 55 4.23 -4.99 -12.86
CA ILE A 55 4.57 -6.00 -13.88
C ILE A 55 3.48 -6.16 -14.95
N TYR A 56 2.22 -5.98 -14.57
CA TYR A 56 1.06 -6.09 -15.48
C TYR A 56 0.78 -4.79 -16.27
N SER A 57 1.48 -3.70 -15.95
CA SER A 57 1.34 -2.46 -16.72
C SER A 57 2.17 -2.51 -18.01
N PRO A 58 1.80 -1.76 -19.06
CA PRO A 58 2.58 -1.75 -20.28
C PRO A 58 4.05 -1.39 -20.01
N TYR A 59 4.96 -2.25 -20.49
CA TYR A 59 6.42 -2.16 -20.27
C TYR A 59 6.83 -2.27 -18.78
N GLY A 60 5.95 -2.78 -17.92
CA GLY A 60 6.24 -2.90 -16.49
C GLY A 60 7.27 -3.98 -16.20
N LYS A 61 7.19 -5.11 -16.91
CA LYS A 61 8.14 -6.21 -16.80
C LYS A 61 9.56 -5.73 -17.14
N GLU A 62 9.75 -5.10 -18.28
CA GLU A 62 11.03 -4.60 -18.77
C GLU A 62 11.61 -3.53 -17.82
N CYS A 63 10.76 -2.66 -17.27
CA CYS A 63 11.19 -1.69 -16.27
C CYS A 63 11.66 -2.34 -14.97
N ARG A 64 11.03 -3.43 -14.55
CA ARG A 64 11.43 -4.16 -13.33
C ARG A 64 12.69 -5.00 -13.55
N GLU A 65 12.90 -5.54 -14.74
CA GLU A 65 14.11 -6.27 -15.13
C GLU A 65 15.38 -5.40 -15.17
N CYS A 66 15.23 -4.06 -15.18
CA CYS A 66 16.36 -3.13 -14.99
C CYS A 66 16.96 -3.17 -13.58
N TRP A 67 16.23 -3.74 -12.60
CA TRP A 67 16.65 -3.77 -11.19
C TRP A 67 17.06 -5.18 -10.79
N THR A 68 18.30 -5.32 -10.35
CA THR A 68 18.87 -6.60 -9.94
C THR A 68 19.71 -6.43 -8.69
N VAL A 69 20.17 -7.56 -8.13
CA VAL A 69 21.10 -7.59 -7.02
C VAL A 69 22.52 -7.27 -7.49
N SER A 70 23.41 -6.87 -6.54
CA SER A 70 24.78 -6.48 -6.84
C SER A 70 25.60 -7.65 -7.41
N ASP A 71 25.36 -8.87 -6.93
CA ASP A 71 26.01 -10.09 -7.37
C ASP A 71 24.96 -11.21 -7.56
N PRO A 72 24.44 -11.41 -8.79
CA PRO A 72 23.41 -12.42 -9.07
C PRO A 72 23.85 -13.87 -8.83
N SER A 73 25.15 -14.13 -8.74
CA SER A 73 25.67 -15.47 -8.46
C SER A 73 25.51 -15.87 -6.99
N ASN A 74 25.58 -14.90 -6.08
CA ASN A 74 25.57 -15.13 -4.64
C ASN A 74 24.38 -14.56 -3.92
N TYR A 75 23.63 -13.62 -4.51
CA TYR A 75 22.51 -12.92 -3.88
C TYR A 75 21.23 -13.03 -4.70
N THR A 76 20.11 -12.96 -4.01
CA THR A 76 18.76 -12.97 -4.57
C THR A 76 17.95 -11.82 -4.01
N LEU A 77 17.10 -11.21 -4.82
CA LEU A 77 16.15 -10.20 -4.36
C LEU A 77 14.96 -10.90 -3.70
N VAL A 78 14.69 -10.53 -2.46
CA VAL A 78 13.54 -11.02 -1.67
C VAL A 78 12.64 -9.86 -1.32
N GLY A 79 11.41 -9.90 -1.85
CA GLY A 79 10.36 -8.93 -1.55
C GLY A 79 9.41 -9.44 -0.47
N THR A 80 8.93 -8.53 0.35
CA THR A 80 7.87 -8.77 1.34
C THR A 80 6.88 -7.62 1.31
N ASP A 81 5.59 -7.95 1.39
CA ASP A 81 4.46 -7.03 1.25
C ASP A 81 3.45 -7.24 2.38
N ALA A 82 2.89 -6.15 2.91
CA ALA A 82 1.84 -6.20 3.94
C ALA A 82 0.47 -6.41 3.28
N SER A 83 0.06 -7.67 3.16
CA SER A 83 -1.17 -8.04 2.48
C SER A 83 -2.41 -7.39 3.12
N GLY A 84 -3.15 -6.62 2.33
CA GLY A 84 -4.43 -6.02 2.73
C GLY A 84 -4.32 -5.01 3.87
N LEU A 85 -3.20 -4.30 4.00
CA LEU A 85 -2.88 -3.41 5.11
C LEU A 85 -4.02 -2.44 5.45
N GLU A 86 -4.60 -1.75 4.47
CA GLU A 86 -5.69 -0.80 4.71
C GLU A 86 -6.95 -1.46 5.27
N LEU A 87 -7.30 -2.66 4.78
CA LEU A 87 -8.46 -3.40 5.29
C LEU A 87 -8.22 -3.91 6.71
N ARG A 88 -6.98 -4.26 7.07
CA ARG A 88 -6.60 -4.66 8.42
C ARG A 88 -6.63 -3.47 9.39
N CYS A 89 -6.11 -2.31 8.96
CA CYS A 89 -6.26 -1.08 9.73
C CYS A 89 -7.75 -0.70 9.90
N LEU A 90 -8.56 -0.89 8.86
CA LEU A 90 -10.01 -0.67 8.93
C LEU A 90 -10.67 -1.61 9.93
N ALA A 91 -10.36 -2.91 9.89
CA ALA A 91 -10.89 -3.91 10.82
C ALA A 91 -10.58 -3.54 12.27
N HIS A 92 -9.35 -3.11 12.56
CA HIS A 92 -8.93 -2.64 13.87
C HIS A 92 -9.80 -1.47 14.37
N TYR A 93 -9.98 -0.44 13.55
CA TYR A 93 -10.77 0.74 13.95
C TYR A 93 -12.29 0.49 13.99
N MET A 94 -12.79 -0.41 13.16
CA MET A 94 -14.21 -0.80 13.18
C MET A 94 -14.56 -1.63 14.40
N ASN A 95 -13.59 -2.43 14.88
CA ASN A 95 -13.80 -3.41 15.97
C ASN A 95 -15.03 -4.29 15.72
N ASP A 96 -15.19 -4.78 14.50
CA ASP A 96 -16.27 -5.65 14.03
C ASP A 96 -15.72 -7.07 13.84
N SER A 97 -16.20 -8.02 14.65
CA SER A 97 -15.70 -9.38 14.64
C SER A 97 -16.06 -10.14 13.36
N ASN A 98 -17.19 -9.85 12.73
CA ASN A 98 -17.59 -10.48 11.47
C ASN A 98 -16.69 -10.02 10.33
N PHE A 99 -16.48 -8.71 10.22
CA PHE A 99 -15.56 -8.17 9.21
C PHE A 99 -14.14 -8.68 9.41
N THR A 100 -13.67 -8.73 10.66
CA THR A 100 -12.35 -9.25 11.01
C THR A 100 -12.20 -10.73 10.65
N ASN A 101 -13.22 -11.54 10.93
CA ASN A 101 -13.21 -12.97 10.59
C ASN A 101 -13.19 -13.18 9.06
N GLU A 102 -14.01 -12.44 8.32
CA GLU A 102 -14.00 -12.50 6.84
C GLU A 102 -12.65 -12.06 6.25
N LEU A 103 -12.02 -11.05 6.86
CA LEU A 103 -10.71 -10.59 6.42
C LEU A 103 -9.59 -11.60 6.66
N LEU A 104 -9.61 -12.32 7.79
CA LEU A 104 -8.55 -13.25 8.20
C LEU A 104 -8.74 -14.66 7.67
N ASN A 105 -9.98 -15.15 7.59
CA ASN A 105 -10.30 -16.55 7.36
C ASN A 105 -11.22 -16.76 6.13
N GLY A 106 -11.84 -15.72 5.60
CA GLY A 106 -12.77 -15.75 4.49
C GLY A 106 -12.26 -15.07 3.22
N ASP A 107 -13.19 -14.59 2.41
CA ASP A 107 -12.92 -13.73 1.25
C ASP A 107 -13.60 -12.37 1.43
N ILE A 108 -12.86 -11.44 2.00
CA ILE A 108 -13.33 -10.08 2.27
C ILE A 108 -13.81 -9.35 1.01
N HIS A 109 -13.27 -9.65 -0.16
CA HIS A 109 -13.71 -9.01 -1.40
C HIS A 109 -15.07 -9.54 -1.87
N THR A 110 -15.34 -10.82 -1.68
CA THR A 110 -16.67 -11.41 -1.90
C THR A 110 -17.67 -10.90 -0.86
N ALA A 111 -17.28 -10.79 0.41
CA ALA A 111 -18.15 -10.18 1.43
C ALA A 111 -18.49 -8.72 1.08
N ASN A 112 -17.51 -7.92 0.72
CA ASN A 112 -17.72 -6.53 0.28
C ASN A 112 -18.58 -6.44 -1.00
N MET A 113 -18.42 -7.38 -1.94
CA MET A 113 -19.26 -7.48 -3.15
C MET A 113 -20.73 -7.63 -2.78
N ASN A 114 -21.04 -8.57 -1.88
CA ASN A 114 -22.39 -8.82 -1.40
C ASN A 114 -22.99 -7.62 -0.67
N MET A 115 -22.22 -6.99 0.23
CA MET A 115 -22.65 -5.80 0.97
C MET A 115 -22.90 -4.59 0.06
N ALA A 116 -22.09 -4.42 -0.97
CA ALA A 116 -22.26 -3.38 -1.98
C ALA A 116 -23.39 -3.71 -2.97
N GLY A 117 -23.79 -4.98 -3.07
CA GLY A 117 -24.75 -5.48 -4.07
C GLY A 117 -24.17 -5.45 -5.47
N LEU A 118 -22.88 -5.73 -5.58
CA LEU A 118 -22.17 -5.92 -6.84
C LEU A 118 -22.18 -7.40 -7.24
N THR A 119 -21.94 -7.67 -8.51
CA THR A 119 -21.91 -9.04 -9.07
C THR A 119 -20.50 -9.47 -9.48
N ASP A 120 -19.54 -8.56 -9.44
CA ASP A 120 -18.15 -8.76 -9.84
C ASP A 120 -17.22 -8.49 -8.66
N ARG A 121 -16.40 -9.48 -8.31
CA ARG A 121 -15.47 -9.44 -7.18
C ARG A 121 -14.32 -8.44 -7.39
N ASP A 122 -13.81 -8.34 -8.60
CA ASP A 122 -12.71 -7.41 -8.92
C ASP A 122 -13.21 -5.96 -8.94
N GLN A 123 -14.46 -5.77 -9.38
CA GLN A 123 -15.16 -4.49 -9.28
C GLN A 123 -15.37 -4.09 -7.81
N ALA A 124 -15.75 -5.04 -6.95
CA ALA A 124 -15.89 -4.80 -5.51
C ALA A 124 -14.54 -4.46 -4.85
N LYS A 125 -13.46 -5.14 -5.24
CA LYS A 125 -12.11 -4.80 -4.81
C LYS A 125 -11.74 -3.37 -5.21
N THR A 126 -11.97 -3.00 -6.45
CA THR A 126 -11.70 -1.64 -6.95
C THR A 126 -12.56 -0.60 -6.22
N PHE A 127 -13.84 -0.92 -5.98
CA PHE A 127 -14.77 -0.06 -5.25
C PHE A 127 -14.31 0.19 -3.82
N ILE A 128 -13.99 -0.85 -3.04
CA ILE A 128 -13.63 -0.67 -1.62
C ILE A 128 -12.37 0.19 -1.48
N TYR A 129 -11.34 -0.04 -2.27
CA TYR A 129 -10.14 0.79 -2.22
C TYR A 129 -10.42 2.23 -2.67
N ALA A 130 -11.18 2.44 -3.75
CA ALA A 130 -11.58 3.78 -4.16
C ALA A 130 -12.33 4.51 -3.04
N PHE A 131 -13.24 3.82 -2.35
CA PHE A 131 -13.99 4.34 -1.21
C PHE A 131 -13.07 4.71 -0.03
N LEU A 132 -12.16 3.82 0.36
CA LEU A 132 -11.22 4.04 1.46
C LEU A 132 -10.24 5.18 1.16
N TYR A 133 -9.84 5.34 -0.09
CA TYR A 133 -9.01 6.47 -0.54
C TYR A 133 -9.80 7.78 -0.73
N GLY A 134 -11.07 7.81 -0.33
CA GLY A 134 -11.89 9.03 -0.32
C GLY A 134 -12.37 9.47 -1.71
N ALA A 135 -12.51 8.52 -2.66
CA ALA A 135 -13.08 8.84 -3.97
C ALA A 135 -14.52 9.35 -3.83
N GLY A 136 -14.81 10.45 -4.50
CA GLY A 136 -16.18 10.99 -4.57
C GLY A 136 -17.11 10.14 -5.44
N PRO A 137 -18.45 10.38 -5.35
CA PRO A 137 -19.46 9.59 -6.05
C PRO A 137 -19.22 9.44 -7.56
N ALA A 138 -18.76 10.49 -8.23
CA ALA A 138 -18.47 10.44 -9.68
C ALA A 138 -17.36 9.44 -10.03
N LYS A 139 -16.30 9.35 -9.22
CA LYS A 139 -15.22 8.39 -9.43
C LYS A 139 -15.69 6.97 -9.09
N ILE A 140 -16.45 6.80 -8.01
CA ILE A 140 -17.04 5.51 -7.62
C ILE A 140 -18.03 5.02 -8.68
N GLY A 141 -18.87 5.91 -9.22
CA GLY A 141 -19.79 5.55 -10.31
C GLY A 141 -19.06 4.99 -11.53
N LYS A 142 -17.93 5.56 -11.90
CA LYS A 142 -17.11 5.05 -13.03
C LYS A 142 -16.56 3.65 -12.79
N VAL A 143 -16.31 3.25 -11.55
CA VAL A 143 -15.85 1.88 -11.21
C VAL A 143 -16.90 0.84 -11.62
N VAL A 144 -18.17 1.20 -11.52
CA VAL A 144 -19.32 0.33 -11.87
C VAL A 144 -19.91 0.63 -13.24
N GLY A 145 -19.21 1.40 -14.07
CA GLY A 145 -19.67 1.75 -15.42
C GLY A 145 -20.82 2.76 -15.43
N GLY A 146 -21.02 3.50 -14.32
CA GLY A 146 -22.12 4.42 -14.12
C GLY A 146 -21.70 5.88 -13.87
N ASP A 147 -22.66 6.67 -13.47
CA ASP A 147 -22.54 8.09 -13.17
C ASP A 147 -22.39 8.38 -11.65
N ALA A 148 -22.34 9.66 -11.28
CA ALA A 148 -22.23 10.09 -9.88
C ALA A 148 -23.45 9.66 -9.03
N LYS A 149 -24.66 9.58 -9.60
CA LYS A 149 -25.87 9.16 -8.91
C LYS A 149 -25.78 7.68 -8.54
N GLN A 150 -25.35 6.84 -9.48
CA GLN A 150 -25.11 5.42 -9.24
C GLN A 150 -24.00 5.19 -8.22
N GLY A 151 -22.92 5.96 -8.29
CA GLY A 151 -21.85 5.94 -7.27
C GLY A 151 -22.36 6.29 -5.88
N GLN A 152 -23.22 7.29 -5.74
CA GLN A 152 -23.81 7.65 -4.45
C GLN A 152 -24.76 6.56 -3.92
N ILE A 153 -25.57 5.93 -4.78
CA ILE A 153 -26.43 4.81 -4.40
C ILE A 153 -25.60 3.65 -3.88
N LEU A 154 -24.49 3.32 -4.56
CA LEU A 154 -23.58 2.25 -4.18
C LEU A 154 -22.95 2.52 -2.79
N VAL A 155 -22.43 3.72 -2.56
CA VAL A 155 -21.88 4.11 -1.25
C VAL A 155 -22.92 4.03 -0.15
N ASN A 156 -24.13 4.54 -0.40
CA ASN A 156 -25.21 4.49 0.60
C ASN A 156 -25.61 3.05 0.94
N ARG A 157 -25.75 2.19 -0.05
CA ARG A 157 -26.07 0.77 0.12
C ARG A 157 -24.99 0.06 0.94
N PHE A 158 -23.74 0.26 0.58
CA PHE A 158 -22.60 -0.31 1.28
C PHE A 158 -22.55 0.11 2.76
N LEU A 159 -22.72 1.41 3.04
CA LEU A 159 -22.73 1.93 4.41
C LEU A 159 -23.97 1.49 5.21
N THR A 160 -25.11 1.25 4.55
CA THR A 160 -26.30 0.72 5.21
C THR A 160 -26.09 -0.74 5.64
N ASN A 161 -25.43 -1.52 4.80
CA ASN A 161 -25.13 -2.93 5.08
C ASN A 161 -23.91 -3.13 5.98
N MET A 162 -23.14 -2.05 6.27
CA MET A 162 -21.97 -2.06 7.14
C MET A 162 -22.08 -0.96 8.22
N PRO A 163 -22.90 -1.14 9.27
CA PRO A 163 -23.16 -0.10 10.28
C PRO A 163 -21.90 0.31 11.05
N ALA A 164 -20.98 -0.62 11.31
CA ALA A 164 -19.72 -0.34 12.00
C ALA A 164 -18.85 0.64 11.20
N LEU A 165 -18.74 0.44 9.87
CA LEU A 165 -18.03 1.34 8.98
C LEU A 165 -18.71 2.72 8.91
N LYS A 166 -20.02 2.76 8.83
CA LYS A 166 -20.80 4.02 8.85
C LYS A 166 -20.54 4.80 10.13
N SER A 167 -20.58 4.13 11.28
CA SER A 167 -20.30 4.72 12.58
C SER A 167 -18.87 5.27 12.66
N LEU A 168 -17.88 4.46 12.29
CA LEU A 168 -16.48 4.88 12.25
C LEU A 168 -16.29 6.10 11.37
N ARG A 169 -16.80 6.07 10.13
CA ARG A 169 -16.70 7.17 9.18
C ARG A 169 -17.27 8.48 9.76
N ASN A 170 -18.45 8.41 10.35
CA ASN A 170 -19.10 9.59 10.92
C ASN A 170 -18.29 10.18 12.09
N LYS A 171 -17.83 9.34 13.03
CA LYS A 171 -16.98 9.75 14.16
C LYS A 171 -15.68 10.42 13.69
N VAL A 172 -15.03 9.82 12.70
CA VAL A 172 -13.76 10.34 12.19
C VAL A 172 -13.97 11.63 11.39
N GLN A 173 -15.08 11.77 10.65
CA GLN A 173 -15.42 13.00 9.96
C GLN A 173 -15.75 14.14 10.94
N GLU A 174 -16.47 13.85 12.02
CA GLU A 174 -16.75 14.80 13.09
C GLU A 174 -15.46 15.27 13.77
N ALA A 175 -14.60 14.34 14.18
CA ALA A 175 -13.28 14.68 14.72
C ALA A 175 -12.45 15.52 13.73
N GLY A 176 -12.50 15.20 12.44
CA GLY A 176 -11.80 15.92 11.37
C GLY A 176 -12.28 17.35 11.13
N GLN A 177 -13.43 17.77 11.68
CA GLN A 177 -13.90 19.16 11.61
C GLN A 177 -12.95 20.13 12.36
N GLN A 178 -12.19 19.61 13.33
CA GLN A 178 -11.16 20.39 14.05
C GLN A 178 -9.87 20.58 13.23
N GLY A 179 -9.80 20.02 12.00
CA GLY A 179 -8.63 20.11 11.15
C GLY A 179 -7.55 19.06 11.45
N TYR A 180 -7.75 18.18 12.42
CA TYR A 180 -6.81 17.10 12.77
C TYR A 180 -7.51 15.88 13.37
N ILE A 181 -6.81 14.75 13.34
CA ILE A 181 -7.21 13.50 14.00
C ILE A 181 -5.99 12.86 14.68
N LYS A 182 -6.23 12.02 15.69
CA LYS A 182 -5.18 11.24 16.35
C LYS A 182 -4.97 9.91 15.63
N GLY A 183 -3.73 9.58 15.35
CA GLY A 183 -3.31 8.30 14.77
C GLY A 183 -3.20 7.17 15.79
N LEU A 184 -2.79 6.00 15.31
CA LEU A 184 -2.71 4.75 16.08
C LEU A 184 -1.77 4.85 17.30
N ASP A 185 -0.68 5.61 17.20
CA ASP A 185 0.32 5.84 18.26
C ASP A 185 0.12 7.18 19.00
N GLY A 186 -1.03 7.82 18.81
CA GLY A 186 -1.37 9.09 19.42
C GLY A 186 -0.85 10.34 18.69
N ARG A 187 -0.06 10.18 17.62
CA ARG A 187 0.39 11.32 16.81
C ARG A 187 -0.77 12.05 16.17
N VAL A 188 -0.60 13.32 15.90
CA VAL A 188 -1.61 14.17 15.27
C VAL A 188 -1.39 14.21 13.76
N PHE A 189 -2.44 13.88 13.00
CA PHE A 189 -2.49 14.06 11.56
C PHE A 189 -3.36 15.25 11.19
N GLN A 190 -2.85 16.12 10.34
CA GLN A 190 -3.65 17.18 9.75
C GLN A 190 -4.66 16.60 8.75
N VAL A 191 -5.89 17.09 8.78
CA VAL A 191 -6.99 16.69 7.90
C VAL A 191 -7.34 17.84 6.97
N ARG A 192 -7.19 17.63 5.67
CA ARG A 192 -7.48 18.67 4.66
C ARG A 192 -8.97 19.01 4.57
N SER A 193 -9.80 18.02 4.78
CA SER A 193 -11.26 18.16 4.83
C SER A 193 -11.86 17.00 5.63
N PRO A 194 -13.03 17.16 6.28
CA PRO A 194 -13.69 16.06 7.00
C PRO A 194 -13.88 14.79 6.14
N HIS A 195 -14.14 14.94 4.83
CA HIS A 195 -14.29 13.81 3.92
C HIS A 195 -13.01 12.99 3.74
N SER A 196 -11.84 13.59 3.90
CA SER A 196 -10.55 12.89 3.81
C SER A 196 -10.10 12.25 5.14
N ALA A 197 -10.83 12.46 6.23
CA ALA A 197 -10.41 12.05 7.57
C ALA A 197 -10.24 10.53 7.72
N LEU A 198 -11.17 9.74 7.19
CA LEU A 198 -11.07 8.28 7.21
C LEU A 198 -9.84 7.78 6.43
N ASN A 199 -9.61 8.31 5.23
CA ASN A 199 -8.42 8.00 4.45
C ASN A 199 -7.13 8.37 5.22
N THR A 200 -7.09 9.58 5.81
CA THR A 200 -5.94 10.03 6.60
C THR A 200 -5.67 9.10 7.79
N LEU A 201 -6.73 8.65 8.47
CA LEU A 201 -6.62 7.70 9.59
C LEU A 201 -6.02 6.36 9.16
N LEU A 202 -6.55 5.76 8.10
CA LEU A 202 -6.12 4.44 7.63
C LEU A 202 -4.71 4.48 7.04
N GLN A 203 -4.41 5.48 6.22
CA GLN A 203 -3.07 5.67 5.66
C GLN A 203 -2.04 5.94 6.75
N GLY A 204 -2.41 6.74 7.77
CA GLY A 204 -1.55 6.99 8.92
C GLY A 204 -1.27 5.76 9.74
N ALA A 205 -2.28 4.92 9.99
CA ALA A 205 -2.11 3.64 10.68
C ALA A 205 -1.20 2.69 9.89
N GLY A 206 -1.44 2.55 8.58
CA GLY A 206 -0.59 1.76 7.69
C GLY A 206 0.88 2.20 7.73
N ALA A 207 1.14 3.50 7.66
CA ALA A 207 2.49 4.05 7.74
C ALA A 207 3.18 3.73 9.08
N ILE A 208 2.45 3.79 10.20
CA ILE A 208 2.98 3.44 11.53
C ILE A 208 3.32 1.95 11.59
N VAL A 209 2.39 1.09 11.21
CA VAL A 209 2.57 -0.36 11.23
C VAL A 209 3.75 -0.77 10.35
N CYS A 210 3.82 -0.28 9.11
CA CYS A 210 4.93 -0.60 8.19
C CYS A 210 6.28 -0.17 8.74
N LYS A 211 6.39 1.02 9.33
CA LYS A 211 7.66 1.48 9.92
C LYS A 211 8.08 0.63 11.11
N GLN A 212 7.15 0.27 11.99
CA GLN A 212 7.45 -0.62 13.11
C GLN A 212 7.87 -2.01 12.61
N TRP A 213 7.17 -2.52 11.61
CA TRP A 213 7.52 -3.78 10.95
C TRP A 213 8.93 -3.75 10.36
N LEU A 214 9.29 -2.67 9.62
CA LEU A 214 10.65 -2.51 9.09
C LEU A 214 11.71 -2.53 10.19
N VAL A 215 11.49 -1.78 11.27
CA VAL A 215 12.43 -1.75 12.42
C VAL A 215 12.59 -3.13 13.02
N SER A 216 11.50 -3.86 13.22
CA SER A 216 11.51 -5.24 13.74
C SER A 216 12.27 -6.19 12.80
N MET A 217 12.01 -6.12 11.48
CA MET A 217 12.72 -6.93 10.49
C MET A 217 14.22 -6.68 10.51
N ILE A 218 14.67 -5.41 10.53
CA ILE A 218 16.09 -5.06 10.57
C ILE A 218 16.75 -5.58 11.84
N SER A 219 16.07 -5.50 13.00
CA SER A 219 16.58 -6.09 14.24
C SER A 219 16.72 -7.62 14.11
N MET A 220 15.70 -8.30 13.63
CA MET A 220 15.71 -9.76 13.45
C MET A 220 16.79 -10.22 12.46
N ILE A 221 17.01 -9.51 11.36
CA ILE A 221 18.08 -9.78 10.40
C ILE A 221 19.43 -9.71 11.10
N ARG A 222 19.65 -8.64 11.88
CA ARG A 222 20.91 -8.44 12.63
C ARG A 222 21.14 -9.56 13.64
N ASP A 223 20.10 -9.94 14.39
CA ASP A 223 20.18 -10.92 15.47
C ASP A 223 20.32 -12.37 14.93
N SER A 224 19.82 -12.63 13.72
CA SER A 224 19.87 -13.96 13.09
C SER A 224 21.18 -14.28 12.39
N GLY A 225 22.03 -13.26 12.14
CA GLY A 225 23.26 -13.40 11.37
C GLY A 225 23.04 -13.65 9.88
N ILE A 226 21.82 -13.44 9.36
CA ILE A 226 21.48 -13.55 7.92
C ILE A 226 22.10 -12.36 7.18
N ASP A 227 22.81 -12.65 6.08
CA ASP A 227 23.33 -11.60 5.19
C ASP A 227 22.20 -11.08 4.29
N ALA A 228 21.49 -10.08 4.78
CA ALA A 228 20.41 -9.40 4.08
C ALA A 228 20.53 -7.88 4.21
N LYS A 229 20.37 -7.18 3.09
CA LYS A 229 20.49 -5.72 2.99
C LYS A 229 19.18 -5.15 2.45
N LEU A 230 18.58 -4.18 3.14
CA LEU A 230 17.45 -3.44 2.63
C LEU A 230 17.86 -2.61 1.41
N VAL A 231 17.24 -2.86 0.27
CA VAL A 231 17.55 -2.14 -0.99
C VAL A 231 16.39 -1.26 -1.46
N ALA A 232 15.15 -1.55 -1.06
CA ALA A 232 14.03 -0.67 -1.33
C ALA A 232 12.95 -0.75 -0.23
N SER A 233 12.30 0.39 0.03
CA SER A 233 11.15 0.53 0.90
C SER A 233 10.08 1.28 0.12
N ILE A 234 9.01 0.59 -0.29
CA ILE A 234 8.00 1.12 -1.21
C ILE A 234 6.62 0.96 -0.56
N HIS A 235 6.15 2.01 0.11
CA HIS A 235 4.87 2.03 0.84
C HIS A 235 4.77 0.92 1.91
N ASP A 236 4.15 -0.19 1.58
CA ASP A 236 3.90 -1.38 2.38
C ASP A 236 4.72 -2.60 1.91
N GLU A 237 5.68 -2.37 1.01
CA GLU A 237 6.58 -3.37 0.44
C GLU A 237 8.04 -3.05 0.80
N TYR A 238 8.82 -4.09 1.17
CA TYR A 238 10.25 -4.00 1.40
C TYR A 238 10.99 -5.00 0.52
N GLN A 239 12.09 -4.57 -0.11
CA GLN A 239 12.94 -5.41 -0.93
C GLN A 239 14.31 -5.54 -0.27
N PHE A 240 14.78 -6.78 -0.14
CA PHE A 240 16.07 -7.10 0.43
C PHE A 240 16.94 -7.84 -0.59
N GLU A 241 18.22 -7.48 -0.65
CA GLU A 241 19.25 -8.30 -1.27
C GLU A 241 19.72 -9.30 -0.22
N VAL A 242 19.44 -10.59 -0.42
CA VAL A 242 19.69 -11.66 0.54
C VAL A 242 20.67 -12.67 -0.06
N LYS A 243 21.66 -13.10 0.73
CA LYS A 243 22.56 -14.18 0.30
C LYS A 243 21.77 -15.43 -0.05
N SER A 244 22.02 -16.01 -1.22
CA SER A 244 21.20 -17.10 -1.77
C SER A 244 21.11 -18.33 -0.86
N THR A 245 22.19 -18.60 -0.10
CA THR A 245 22.22 -19.68 0.91
C THR A 245 21.26 -19.43 2.09
N ASP A 246 20.94 -18.18 2.38
CA ASP A 246 20.16 -17.77 3.54
C ASP A 246 18.66 -17.59 3.24
N VAL A 247 18.29 -17.63 1.95
CA VAL A 247 16.89 -17.43 1.50
C VAL A 247 15.93 -18.44 2.14
N SER A 248 16.32 -19.70 2.28
CA SER A 248 15.51 -20.74 2.92
C SER A 248 15.27 -20.47 4.42
N GLN A 249 16.27 -19.90 5.09
CA GLN A 249 16.16 -19.51 6.51
C GLN A 249 15.27 -18.28 6.68
N SER A 250 15.32 -17.33 5.74
CA SER A 250 14.49 -16.13 5.76
C SER A 250 12.99 -16.41 5.60
N ARG A 251 12.64 -17.57 5.01
CA ARG A 251 11.25 -18.02 4.76
C ARG A 251 10.74 -19.06 5.75
N SER A 252 11.58 -19.59 6.65
CA SER A 252 11.16 -20.62 7.62
C SER A 252 10.18 -20.05 8.65
N PRO A 253 9.04 -20.72 8.92
CA PRO A 253 8.06 -20.25 9.94
C PRO A 253 8.63 -20.09 11.35
N SER A 254 9.64 -20.89 11.72
CA SER A 254 10.30 -20.84 13.02
C SER A 254 11.39 -19.77 13.14
N LYS A 255 11.86 -19.24 11.99
CA LYS A 255 12.87 -18.17 11.89
C LYS A 255 12.49 -17.14 10.83
N SER A 256 11.17 -17.06 10.50
CA SER A 256 10.70 -16.13 9.47
C SER A 256 11.15 -14.71 9.83
N LEU A 257 12.03 -14.14 9.02
CA LEU A 257 12.34 -12.71 9.05
C LEU A 257 11.10 -11.86 8.75
N PHE A 258 10.02 -12.52 8.31
CA PHE A 258 8.75 -11.92 7.94
C PHE A 258 7.60 -12.48 8.80
N PRO A 259 7.67 -12.34 10.17
CA PRO A 259 6.73 -12.99 11.08
C PRO A 259 5.32 -12.41 11.03
N PHE A 260 5.10 -11.40 10.23
CA PHE A 260 3.81 -10.73 10.11
C PHE A 260 3.14 -11.05 8.78
N THR A 261 2.48 -12.22 8.71
CA THR A 261 1.20 -12.27 8.04
C THR A 261 0.25 -11.50 8.97
N ILE A 262 0.19 -10.18 8.81
CA ILE A 262 -0.79 -9.35 9.51
C ILE A 262 -2.17 -9.69 8.98
#